data_465edd8a05b097b1723464fb571ffcee
#
_entry.id   465edd8a05b097b1723464fb571ffcee
#
_cell.length_a   1.000
_cell.length_b   1.000
_cell.length_c   1.000
_cell.angle_alpha   90.00
_cell.angle_beta   90.00
_cell.angle_gamma   90.00
#
_symmetry.space_group_name_H-M   'P 1'
#
loop_
_entity.id
_entity.type
_entity.pdbx_description
1 polymer ?
#
loop_
_entity_poly.entity_id
_entity_poly.type
_entity_poly.pdbx_seq_one_letter_code
_entity_poly.pdbx_strand_id
1 'polypeptide(L)'
;MSIGGKQKILVEIKLTSNSQLIHGVTKQLPLYMEQEEVDYAIYLIIDNGHRGRLEHFQDYYNSLENVRRDKIEYILVDGNIQESASKA
;
A
#
# COMPACT_ATOMS: atom_id res chain seq x y z
N MET A 1 13.34 -4.69 19.81
CA MET A 1 13.62 -4.19 19.10
C MET A 1 14.73 -4.42 18.60
N SER A 2 15.02 -4.46 17.78
CA SER A 2 16.02 -4.72 17.28
C SER A 2 16.82 -3.87 17.36
N ILE A 3 17.29 -3.89 17.92
CA ILE A 3 18.11 -3.12 17.95
C ILE A 3 18.94 -2.99 17.03
N GLY A 4 19.67 -2.69 17.01
CA GLY A 4 20.53 -2.58 16.05
C GLY A 4 19.98 -1.90 14.90
N GLY A 5 18.82 -1.48 14.94
CA GLY A 5 18.27 -0.81 13.84
C GLY A 5 18.31 -1.59 12.59
N LYS A 6 18.34 -2.85 12.68
CA LYS A 6 18.41 -3.60 11.47
C LYS A 6 17.09 -3.83 10.83
N GLN A 7 16.00 -3.57 11.50
CA GLN A 7 14.73 -3.81 10.88
C GLN A 7 14.41 -2.73 9.90
N LYS A 8 13.93 -3.09 8.75
CA LYS A 8 13.49 -2.15 7.74
C LYS A 8 12.05 -2.42 7.40
N ILE A 9 11.31 -1.37 7.14
CA ILE A 9 9.93 -1.46 6.68
C ILE A 9 9.86 -0.71 5.37
N LEU A 10 9.37 -1.37 4.35
CA LEU A 10 9.25 -0.74 3.05
C LEU A 10 7.89 -0.06 2.95
N VAL A 11 7.86 1.17 2.48
CA VAL A 11 6.61 1.89 2.33
C VAL A 11 6.49 2.31 0.87
N GLU A 12 5.37 1.91 0.25
CA GLU A 12 5.09 2.27 -1.12
C GLU A 12 3.82 3.11 -1.14
N ILE A 13 3.82 4.22 -1.84
CA ILE A 13 2.68 5.12 -1.88
C ILE A 13 2.10 5.13 -3.28
N LYS A 14 0.78 4.93 -3.41
CA LYS A 14 0.11 4.96 -4.69
C LYS A 14 -1.21 5.69 -4.57
N LEU A 15 -1.58 6.40 -5.63
CA LEU A 15 -2.90 7.00 -5.71
C LEU A 15 -3.86 6.01 -6.33
N THR A 16 -5.15 6.10 -6.00
CA THR A 16 -6.12 5.20 -6.64
C THR A 16 -6.23 5.49 -8.13
N SER A 17 -5.82 6.67 -8.59
CA SER A 17 -5.82 6.94 -10.02
C SER A 17 -4.67 6.26 -10.75
N ASN A 18 -3.72 5.69 -10.02
CA ASN A 18 -2.58 5.05 -10.64
C ASN A 18 -2.99 3.69 -11.21
N SER A 19 -2.79 3.51 -12.51
CA SER A 19 -3.18 2.25 -13.15
C SER A 19 -2.37 1.07 -12.64
N GLN A 20 -1.28 1.33 -11.92
CA GLN A 20 -0.44 0.26 -11.38
C GLN A 20 -0.81 -0.07 -9.94
N LEU A 21 -1.97 0.37 -9.46
CA LEU A 21 -2.33 0.15 -8.08
C LEU A 21 -2.27 -1.33 -7.69
N ILE A 22 -2.91 -2.18 -8.49
CA ILE A 22 -2.90 -3.61 -8.20
C ILE A 22 -1.56 -4.21 -8.52
N HIS A 23 -0.95 -3.78 -9.62
CA HIS A 23 0.35 -4.30 -10.02
C HIS A 23 1.40 -4.01 -8.94
N GLY A 24 1.27 -2.89 -8.26
CA GLY A 24 2.22 -2.54 -7.22
C GLY A 24 2.26 -3.57 -6.11
N VAL A 25 1.12 -4.08 -5.70
CA VAL A 25 1.10 -5.04 -4.61
C VAL A 25 1.34 -6.46 -5.11
N THR A 26 1.08 -6.74 -6.40
CA THR A 26 1.27 -8.08 -6.90
C THR A 26 2.69 -8.34 -7.36
N LYS A 27 3.35 -7.34 -7.89
CA LYS A 27 4.67 -7.52 -8.48
C LYS A 27 5.73 -6.60 -7.92
N GLN A 28 5.44 -5.31 -7.85
CA GLN A 28 6.48 -4.36 -7.50
C GLN A 28 6.90 -4.46 -6.05
N LEU A 29 5.93 -4.46 -5.15
CA LEU A 29 6.25 -4.45 -3.74
C LEU A 29 6.93 -5.75 -3.30
N PRO A 30 6.45 -6.92 -3.71
CA PRO A 30 7.15 -8.15 -3.34
C PRO A 30 8.58 -8.18 -3.85
N LEU A 31 8.80 -7.66 -5.06
CA LEU A 31 10.14 -7.63 -5.62
C LEU A 31 11.04 -6.70 -4.81
N TYR A 32 10.54 -5.53 -4.44
CA TYR A 32 11.32 -4.60 -3.65
C TYR A 32 11.64 -5.19 -2.28
N MET A 33 10.66 -5.88 -1.67
CA MET A 33 10.90 -6.52 -0.39
C MET A 33 12.02 -7.53 -0.47
N GLU A 34 12.05 -8.28 -1.55
CA GLU A 34 13.10 -9.26 -1.73
C GLU A 34 14.43 -8.57 -1.95
N GLN A 35 14.47 -7.55 -2.77
CA GLN A 35 15.72 -6.86 -3.07
C GLN A 35 16.29 -6.16 -1.85
N GLU A 36 15.41 -5.60 -1.02
CA GLU A 36 15.86 -4.87 0.17
C GLU A 36 15.94 -5.78 1.39
N GLU A 37 15.59 -7.04 1.25
CA GLU A 37 15.65 -8.01 2.34
C GLU A 37 14.81 -7.55 3.52
N VAL A 38 13.59 -7.09 3.25
CA VAL A 38 12.67 -6.69 4.29
C VAL A 38 11.53 -7.68 4.34
N ASP A 39 10.99 -7.87 5.54
CA ASP A 39 9.91 -8.81 5.74
C ASP A 39 8.56 -8.17 5.92
N TYR A 40 8.48 -6.86 5.92
CA TYR A 40 7.23 -6.18 6.18
C TYR A 40 7.15 -4.92 5.34
N ALA A 41 6.01 -4.68 4.75
CA ALA A 41 5.82 -3.50 3.92
C ALA A 41 4.46 -2.89 4.17
N ILE A 42 4.37 -1.58 3.97
CA ILE A 42 3.12 -0.86 4.08
C ILE A 42 2.81 -0.26 2.73
N TYR A 43 1.61 -0.54 2.23
CA TYR A 43 1.14 -0.02 0.95
C TYR A 43 0.17 1.11 1.27
N LEU A 44 0.63 2.34 1.13
CA LEU A 44 -0.19 3.50 1.47
C LEU A 44 -0.94 3.93 0.23
N ILE A 45 -2.25 3.88 0.28
CA ILE A 45 -3.09 4.20 -0.87
C ILE A 45 -3.82 5.50 -0.59
N ILE A 46 -3.69 6.47 -1.48
CA ILE A 46 -4.37 7.74 -1.34
C ILE A 46 -5.55 7.72 -2.31
N ASP A 47 -6.75 7.80 -1.74
CA ASP A 47 -7.98 7.73 -2.53
C ASP A 47 -8.27 9.10 -3.10
N ASN A 48 -8.04 9.25 -4.39
CA ASN A 48 -8.30 10.51 -5.07
C ASN A 48 -9.45 10.38 -6.06
N GLY A 49 -10.39 9.47 -5.78
CA GLY A 49 -11.64 9.45 -6.54
C GLY A 49 -11.87 8.24 -7.43
N HIS A 50 -10.96 7.32 -7.51
CA HIS A 50 -11.12 6.17 -8.39
C HIS A 50 -11.57 4.96 -7.58
N ARG A 51 -12.85 5.01 -7.16
CA ARG A 51 -13.38 3.99 -6.29
C ARG A 51 -13.38 2.59 -6.88
N GLY A 52 -13.69 2.45 -8.16
CA GLY A 52 -13.73 1.13 -8.77
C GLY A 52 -12.38 0.44 -8.72
N ARG A 53 -11.31 1.20 -8.93
CA ARG A 53 -9.98 0.64 -8.87
C ARG A 53 -9.62 0.27 -7.44
N LEU A 54 -10.06 1.08 -6.48
CA LEU A 54 -9.80 0.78 -5.09
C LEU A 54 -10.51 -0.50 -4.67
N GLU A 55 -11.77 -0.66 -5.08
CA GLU A 55 -12.50 -1.86 -4.74
C GLU A 55 -11.86 -3.09 -5.35
N HIS A 56 -11.37 -2.96 -6.58
CA HIS A 56 -10.70 -4.06 -7.23
C HIS A 56 -9.43 -4.44 -6.46
N PHE A 57 -8.70 -3.44 -5.99
CA PHE A 57 -7.51 -3.71 -5.20
C PHE A 57 -7.89 -4.42 -3.90
N GLN A 58 -8.93 -3.97 -3.24
CA GLN A 58 -9.34 -4.57 -1.97
C GLN A 58 -9.77 -6.02 -2.16
N ASP A 59 -10.48 -6.30 -3.25
CA ASP A 59 -10.86 -7.67 -3.54
C ASP A 59 -9.63 -8.54 -3.76
N TYR A 60 -8.65 -8.02 -4.48
CA TYR A 60 -7.44 -8.78 -4.73
C TYR A 60 -6.69 -9.02 -3.43
N TYR A 61 -6.56 -7.98 -2.61
CA TYR A 61 -5.82 -8.09 -1.36
C TYR A 61 -6.48 -9.13 -0.45
N ASN A 62 -7.80 -9.14 -0.40
CA ASN A 62 -8.51 -10.08 0.46
C ASN A 62 -8.38 -11.51 -0.03
N SER A 63 -8.02 -11.69 -1.29
CA SER A 63 -7.85 -13.03 -1.82
C SER A 63 -6.43 -13.56 -1.61
N LEU A 64 -5.52 -12.73 -1.08
CA LEU A 64 -4.17 -13.19 -0.86
C LEU A 64 -4.11 -14.18 0.28
N GLU A 65 -3.09 -15.01 0.25
CA GLU A 65 -2.87 -15.94 1.34
C GLU A 65 -2.53 -15.19 2.61
N ASN A 66 -2.85 -15.78 3.74
CA ASN A 66 -2.61 -15.12 5.01
C ASN A 66 -1.15 -14.72 5.19
N VAL A 67 -0.24 -15.56 4.76
CA VAL A 67 1.18 -15.25 4.90
C VAL A 67 1.52 -13.96 4.19
N ARG A 68 0.97 -13.77 3.00
CA ARG A 68 1.25 -12.58 2.26
C ARG A 68 0.59 -11.37 2.86
N ARG A 69 -0.64 -11.50 3.32
CA ARG A 69 -1.33 -10.38 3.93
C ARG A 69 -0.65 -9.96 5.21
N ASP A 70 -0.06 -10.92 5.93
CA ASP A 70 0.62 -10.57 7.17
C ASP A 70 1.89 -9.77 6.92
N LYS A 71 2.45 -9.89 5.73
CA LYS A 71 3.68 -9.18 5.41
C LYS A 71 3.44 -7.85 4.71
N ILE A 72 2.29 -7.66 4.12
CA ILE A 72 1.99 -6.43 3.41
C ILE A 72 0.68 -5.89 3.94
N GLU A 73 0.75 -4.75 4.62
CA GLU A 73 -0.44 -4.13 5.16
C GLU A 73 -0.75 -2.91 4.33
N TYR A 74 -2.02 -2.63 4.05
CA TYR A 74 -2.31 -1.41 3.33
C TYR A 74 -3.05 -0.43 4.24
N ILE A 75 -2.81 0.86 4.01
CA ILE A 75 -3.44 1.92 4.74
C ILE A 75 -4.11 2.82 3.71
N LEU A 76 -5.36 3.14 3.94
CA LEU A 76 -6.11 3.96 3.01
C LEU A 76 -6.24 5.37 3.57
N VAL A 77 -5.87 6.36 2.77
CA VAL A 77 -5.94 7.74 3.16
C VAL A 77 -6.87 8.46 2.19
N ASP A 78 -7.78 9.27 2.72
CA ASP A 78 -8.70 10.01 1.89
C ASP A 78 -7.99 11.22 1.32
N GLY A 79 -7.77 11.22 0.03
CA GLY A 79 -7.08 12.32 -0.62
C GLY A 79 -7.99 13.41 -1.15
N ASN A 80 -9.28 13.33 -0.82
CA ASN A 80 -10.22 14.32 -1.31
C ASN A 80 -10.65 15.32 -0.26
N ILE A 81 -9.85 15.46 0.78
CA ILE A 81 -10.25 16.34 1.84
C ILE A 81 -9.70 17.73 1.71
N GLN A 82 -8.93 17.99 0.68
CA GLN A 82 -8.28 19.26 0.62
C GLN A 82 -9.26 20.40 0.58
N GLU A 83 -10.46 20.18 0.12
CA GLU A 83 -11.35 21.28 0.08
C GLU A 83 -11.74 21.74 1.42
N SER A 84 -11.99 20.83 2.31
CA SER A 84 -12.29 21.23 3.64
C SER A 84 -11.15 21.92 4.26
N ALA A 85 -9.98 21.44 4.01
CA ALA A 85 -8.83 22.07 4.59
C ALA A 85 -8.68 23.48 4.10
N SER A 86 -8.97 23.71 2.86
CA SER A 86 -8.79 25.02 2.34
C SER A 86 -9.81 25.99 2.89
N LYS A 87 -10.92 25.46 3.38
CA LYS A 87 -11.83 26.35 3.88
C LYS A 87 -11.55 26.70 5.26
N ALA A 88 -10.82 25.94 5.91
CA ALA A 88 -10.44 26.28 7.24
C ALA A 88 -9.54 27.48 7.23
#